data_a88a1efa0a6e32e3dc65b1db2ca23b78
#
_entry.id   a88a1efa0a6e32e3dc65b1db2ca23b78
#
_cell.length_a   1.000
_cell.length_b   1.000
_cell.length_c   1.000
_cell.angle_alpha   90.00
_cell.angle_beta   90.00
_cell.angle_gamma   90.00
#
_symmetry.space_group_name_H-M   'P 1'
#
loop_
_entity.id
_entity.type
_entity.pdbx_description
1 polymer ?
#
loop_
_entity_poly.entity_id
_entity_poly.type
_entity_poly.pdbx_seq_one_letter_code
_entity_poly.pdbx_strand_id
1 'polypeptide(L)'
;MDIKKLMQEMVAKGGSDLFYRAGGTPRLRVDGKILSMGDHVLSVEDVMLATQQLANFKQLDIFRNNMDVDFAVYLEEFGRRFRVSIFMQRNWPSIVIRNVRNHISTFEELNLPVEILKKLSLETRGLVLLTGSMGSGKSTTIASMIEYINSSSKKHILTAEEPIEFTFEDKQSIINQRELGIDVASYATALRSFTLQSPDVMFIGNIRDYETVSSAMTAAETGVLVLSTLHTINASQSVERLINLFPPHQHQEARNQLATLLKGIISLRLVPAKDGSGRIPAYEVMLLTPTISRLIREGKVWEIPQFIDDGAIFGMQSFNQSLVKLVQEGKITEEDAIQAADSRDEFMLAYRGIKK
;
A
#
# COMPACT_ATOMS: atom_id res chain seq x y z
N MET A 1 5.55 -34.84 -0.28
CA MET A 1 6.35 -33.95 0.61
C MET A 1 5.41 -33.03 1.37
N ASP A 2 5.62 -32.82 2.68
CA ASP A 2 4.69 -32.01 3.52
C ASP A 2 4.92 -30.53 3.30
N ILE A 3 3.94 -29.85 2.70
CA ILE A 3 3.98 -28.40 2.40
C ILE A 3 4.06 -27.54 3.68
N LYS A 4 3.41 -27.95 4.77
CA LYS A 4 3.40 -27.22 6.03
C LYS A 4 4.77 -27.17 6.69
N LYS A 5 5.54 -28.28 6.61
CA LYS A 5 6.93 -28.28 7.09
C LYS A 5 7.82 -27.32 6.32
N LEU A 6 7.64 -27.23 5.00
CA LEU A 6 8.37 -26.25 4.17
C LEU A 6 7.97 -24.81 4.47
N MET A 7 6.70 -24.56 4.77
CA MET A 7 6.23 -23.23 5.21
C MET A 7 6.80 -22.87 6.59
N GLN A 8 6.93 -23.84 7.49
CA GLN A 8 7.59 -23.64 8.80
C GLN A 8 9.06 -23.25 8.62
N GLU A 9 9.76 -23.97 7.73
CA GLU A 9 11.15 -23.66 7.40
C GLU A 9 11.29 -22.28 6.73
N MET A 10 10.34 -21.91 5.85
CA MET A 10 10.28 -20.56 5.27
C MET A 10 10.19 -19.48 6.34
N VAL A 11 9.29 -19.65 7.32
CA VAL A 11 9.14 -18.71 8.44
C VAL A 11 10.41 -18.63 9.27
N ALA A 12 10.99 -19.77 9.63
CA ALA A 12 12.21 -19.86 10.44
C ALA A 12 13.43 -19.21 9.77
N LYS A 13 13.52 -19.29 8.44
CA LYS A 13 14.61 -18.69 7.65
C LYS A 13 14.33 -17.24 7.19
N GLY A 14 13.22 -16.64 7.62
CA GLY A 14 12.84 -15.29 7.17
C GLY A 14 12.53 -15.21 5.66
N GLY A 15 12.13 -16.33 5.06
CA GLY A 15 11.82 -16.41 3.64
C GLY A 15 10.57 -15.62 3.26
N SER A 16 10.62 -15.01 2.08
CA SER A 16 9.50 -14.22 1.54
C SER A 16 8.55 -15.04 0.69
N ASP A 17 9.07 -15.94 -0.15
CA ASP A 17 8.27 -16.73 -1.08
C ASP A 17 8.75 -18.19 -1.10
N LEU A 18 7.82 -19.14 -1.07
CA LEU A 18 8.05 -20.58 -1.30
C LEU A 18 7.48 -20.95 -2.67
N PHE A 19 8.32 -21.57 -3.50
CA PHE A 19 7.97 -22.05 -4.83
C PHE A 19 7.87 -23.59 -4.78
N TYR A 20 6.67 -24.11 -5.06
CA TYR A 20 6.35 -25.53 -4.95
C TYR A 20 5.66 -26.00 -6.24
N ARG A 21 6.42 -26.58 -7.18
CA ARG A 21 5.94 -26.93 -8.52
C ARG A 21 6.28 -28.37 -8.89
N ALA A 22 5.41 -29.04 -9.61
CA ALA A 22 5.67 -30.35 -10.17
C ALA A 22 6.84 -30.32 -11.16
N GLY A 23 7.66 -31.35 -11.14
CA GLY A 23 8.88 -31.49 -11.97
C GLY A 23 10.05 -30.60 -11.53
N GLY A 24 10.01 -30.02 -10.34
CA GLY A 24 11.09 -29.24 -9.75
C GLY A 24 11.28 -29.52 -8.27
N THR A 25 12.40 -29.09 -7.71
CA THR A 25 12.63 -29.12 -6.27
C THR A 25 11.96 -27.90 -5.61
N PRO A 26 11.50 -28.00 -4.34
CA PRO A 26 11.01 -26.85 -3.59
C PRO A 26 12.09 -25.78 -3.47
N ARG A 27 11.72 -24.52 -3.61
CA ARG A 27 12.65 -23.39 -3.52
C ARG A 27 12.10 -22.29 -2.63
N LEU A 28 13.01 -21.64 -1.93
CA LEU A 28 12.68 -20.55 -1.00
C LEU A 28 13.40 -19.26 -1.45
N ARG A 29 12.71 -18.14 -1.42
CA ARG A 29 13.34 -16.81 -1.58
C ARG A 29 13.69 -16.25 -0.20
N VAL A 30 14.98 -16.01 0.03
CA VAL A 30 15.52 -15.34 1.23
C VAL A 30 16.40 -14.19 0.75
N ASP A 31 16.18 -13.00 1.26
CA ASP A 31 16.92 -11.77 0.91
C ASP A 31 17.06 -11.57 -0.61
N GLY A 32 15.97 -11.81 -1.34
CA GLY A 32 15.90 -11.68 -2.79
C GLY A 32 16.51 -12.84 -3.59
N LYS A 33 17.26 -13.76 -2.96
CA LYS A 33 17.91 -14.91 -3.60
C LYS A 33 17.05 -16.17 -3.48
N ILE A 34 17.02 -16.97 -4.55
CA ILE A 34 16.28 -18.25 -4.58
C ILE A 34 17.24 -19.37 -4.20
N LEU A 35 16.90 -20.09 -3.11
CA LEU A 35 17.65 -21.20 -2.55
C LEU A 35 16.86 -22.51 -2.72
N SER A 36 17.53 -23.64 -2.93
CA SER A 36 16.91 -24.97 -2.93
C SER A 36 16.59 -25.39 -1.49
N MET A 37 15.44 -26.08 -1.30
CA MET A 37 15.03 -26.67 -0.03
C MET A 37 15.15 -28.21 -0.04
N GLY A 38 16.17 -28.74 -0.70
CA GLY A 38 16.43 -30.17 -0.82
C GLY A 38 16.42 -30.64 -2.28
N ASP A 39 16.65 -31.94 -2.47
CA ASP A 39 16.86 -32.54 -3.80
C ASP A 39 15.63 -33.33 -4.29
N HIS A 40 14.55 -33.41 -3.48
CA HIS A 40 13.34 -34.13 -3.87
C HIS A 40 12.62 -33.41 -5.00
N VAL A 41 12.48 -34.07 -6.14
CA VAL A 41 11.71 -33.57 -7.28
C VAL A 41 10.23 -33.89 -7.04
N LEU A 42 9.42 -32.81 -6.96
CA LEU A 42 7.99 -32.91 -6.67
C LEU A 42 7.23 -33.59 -7.84
N SER A 43 6.38 -34.55 -7.51
CA SER A 43 5.43 -35.11 -8.44
C SER A 43 4.18 -34.23 -8.60
N VAL A 44 3.33 -34.53 -9.58
CA VAL A 44 2.01 -33.87 -9.72
C VAL A 44 1.15 -34.17 -8.49
N GLU A 45 1.22 -35.40 -7.96
CA GLU A 45 0.51 -35.83 -6.77
C GLU A 45 0.92 -35.04 -5.52
N ASP A 46 2.24 -34.78 -5.35
CA ASP A 46 2.73 -33.93 -4.25
C ASP A 46 2.08 -32.53 -4.27
N VAL A 47 2.02 -31.91 -5.47
CA VAL A 47 1.47 -30.56 -5.60
C VAL A 47 -0.05 -30.55 -5.46
N MET A 48 -0.75 -31.56 -5.99
CA MET A 48 -2.20 -31.70 -5.81
C MET A 48 -2.58 -31.93 -4.35
N LEU A 49 -1.80 -32.73 -3.61
CA LEU A 49 -2.01 -32.94 -2.18
C LEU A 49 -1.81 -31.64 -1.40
N ALA A 50 -0.74 -30.89 -1.70
CA ALA A 50 -0.49 -29.58 -1.11
C ALA A 50 -1.63 -28.57 -1.41
N THR A 51 -2.15 -28.59 -2.65
CA THR A 51 -3.32 -27.80 -3.05
C THR A 51 -4.54 -28.10 -2.16
N GLN A 52 -4.83 -29.40 -1.92
CA GLN A 52 -5.93 -29.80 -1.06
C GLN A 52 -5.74 -29.46 0.43
N GLN A 53 -4.50 -29.38 0.89
CA GLN A 53 -4.19 -28.99 2.27
C GLN A 53 -4.32 -27.49 2.52
N LEU A 54 -4.12 -26.66 1.49
CA LEU A 54 -4.11 -25.20 1.59
C LEU A 54 -5.45 -24.56 1.21
N ALA A 55 -6.13 -25.10 0.20
CA ALA A 55 -7.33 -24.53 -0.39
C ALA A 55 -8.61 -25.15 0.18
N ASN A 56 -9.60 -24.33 0.45
CA ASN A 56 -10.94 -24.77 0.81
C ASN A 56 -11.74 -25.22 -0.44
N PHE A 57 -12.95 -25.77 -0.22
CA PHE A 57 -13.79 -26.30 -1.30
C PHE A 57 -14.08 -25.27 -2.40
N LYS A 58 -14.39 -24.01 -2.04
CA LYS A 58 -14.68 -22.94 -3.01
C LYS A 58 -13.45 -22.61 -3.86
N GLN A 59 -12.27 -22.54 -3.24
CA GLN A 59 -10.99 -22.26 -3.91
C GLN A 59 -10.59 -23.39 -4.85
N LEU A 60 -10.81 -24.65 -4.42
CA LEU A 60 -10.58 -25.82 -5.28
C LEU A 60 -11.50 -25.82 -6.51
N ASP A 61 -12.76 -25.41 -6.35
CA ASP A 61 -13.70 -25.30 -7.47
C ASP A 61 -13.29 -24.19 -8.44
N ILE A 62 -12.88 -23.04 -7.94
CA ILE A 62 -12.31 -21.96 -8.78
C ILE A 62 -11.08 -22.46 -9.55
N PHE A 63 -10.15 -23.13 -8.87
CA PHE A 63 -8.95 -23.67 -9.51
C PHE A 63 -9.29 -24.69 -10.61
N ARG A 64 -10.25 -25.57 -10.38
CA ARG A 64 -10.70 -26.55 -11.39
C ARG A 64 -11.27 -25.89 -12.65
N ASN A 65 -12.02 -24.81 -12.47
CA ASN A 65 -12.70 -24.11 -13.58
C ASN A 65 -11.77 -23.16 -14.32
N ASN A 66 -10.90 -22.43 -13.59
CA ASN A 66 -10.08 -21.35 -14.14
C ASN A 66 -8.61 -21.74 -14.36
N MET A 67 -8.17 -22.91 -13.82
CA MET A 67 -6.76 -23.34 -13.81
C MET A 67 -5.83 -22.40 -13.06
N ASP A 68 -6.39 -21.49 -12.29
CA ASP A 68 -5.72 -20.45 -11.50
C ASP A 68 -6.61 -20.05 -10.31
N VAL A 69 -6.00 -19.87 -9.14
CA VAL A 69 -6.67 -19.31 -7.96
C VAL A 69 -5.67 -18.64 -7.04
N ASP A 70 -5.99 -17.41 -6.63
CA ASP A 70 -5.29 -16.65 -5.61
C ASP A 70 -6.15 -16.53 -4.36
N PHE A 71 -5.57 -16.78 -3.19
CA PHE A 71 -6.26 -16.60 -1.91
C PHE A 71 -5.26 -16.37 -0.78
N ALA A 72 -5.76 -15.89 0.34
CA ALA A 72 -5.00 -15.85 1.57
C ALA A 72 -5.50 -16.92 2.56
N VAL A 73 -4.58 -17.49 3.33
CA VAL A 73 -4.87 -18.46 4.39
C VAL A 73 -4.17 -18.03 5.68
N TYR A 74 -4.91 -18.02 6.79
CA TYR A 74 -4.33 -17.90 8.12
C TYR A 74 -4.10 -19.32 8.67
N LEU A 75 -2.88 -19.60 9.07
CA LEU A 75 -2.51 -20.87 9.68
C LEU A 75 -2.21 -20.64 11.15
N GLU A 76 -3.13 -21.09 12.02
CA GLU A 76 -3.04 -20.92 13.47
C GLU A 76 -1.74 -21.50 14.04
N GLU A 77 -1.29 -22.64 13.51
CA GLU A 77 -0.07 -23.32 13.89
C GLU A 77 1.20 -22.46 13.71
N PHE A 78 1.16 -21.45 12.83
CA PHE A 78 2.24 -20.50 12.60
C PHE A 78 1.92 -19.10 13.13
N GLY A 79 0.70 -18.84 13.59
CA GLY A 79 0.22 -17.53 13.97
C GLY A 79 0.37 -16.49 12.82
N ARG A 80 0.24 -16.94 11.55
CA ARG A 80 0.58 -16.11 10.38
C ARG A 80 -0.37 -16.32 9.22
N ARG A 81 -0.48 -15.25 8.43
CA ARG A 81 -1.20 -15.24 7.16
C ARG A 81 -0.23 -15.47 6.01
N PHE A 82 -0.66 -16.24 5.02
CA PHE A 82 0.07 -16.51 3.79
C PHE A 82 -0.82 -16.20 2.60
N ARG A 83 -0.25 -15.62 1.55
CA ARG A 83 -0.90 -15.54 0.25
C ARG A 83 -0.48 -16.74 -0.58
N VAL A 84 -1.44 -17.45 -1.11
CA VAL A 84 -1.26 -18.67 -1.90
C VAL A 84 -1.77 -18.42 -3.30
N SER A 85 -0.92 -18.64 -4.30
CA SER A 85 -1.28 -18.66 -5.71
C SER A 85 -1.10 -20.07 -6.23
N ILE A 86 -2.16 -20.68 -6.77
CA ILE A 86 -2.15 -22.01 -7.36
C ILE A 86 -2.53 -21.87 -8.82
N PHE A 87 -1.69 -22.34 -9.73
CA PHE A 87 -1.91 -22.21 -11.16
C PHE A 87 -1.36 -23.38 -11.95
N MET A 88 -1.89 -23.58 -13.16
CA MET A 88 -1.36 -24.56 -14.11
C MET A 88 -0.28 -23.96 -14.98
N GLN A 89 0.83 -24.67 -15.17
CA GLN A 89 1.90 -24.32 -16.09
C GLN A 89 2.38 -25.58 -16.84
N ARG A 90 2.43 -25.54 -18.19
CA ARG A 90 2.81 -26.70 -19.04
C ARG A 90 2.07 -28.01 -18.65
N ASN A 91 0.75 -27.89 -18.38
CA ASN A 91 -0.13 -28.95 -17.89
C ASN A 91 0.24 -29.52 -16.49
N TRP A 92 1.10 -28.87 -15.74
CA TRP A 92 1.50 -29.26 -14.39
C TRP A 92 1.12 -28.19 -13.37
N PRO A 93 0.65 -28.59 -12.17
CA PRO A 93 0.28 -27.66 -11.14
C PRO A 93 1.53 -27.00 -10.51
N SER A 94 1.38 -25.77 -10.08
CA SER A 94 2.40 -24.99 -9.39
C SER A 94 1.75 -24.17 -8.27
N ILE A 95 2.46 -24.03 -7.15
CA ILE A 95 2.04 -23.22 -6.02
C ILE A 95 3.14 -22.21 -5.71
N VAL A 96 2.76 -20.96 -5.49
CA VAL A 96 3.62 -19.94 -4.90
C VAL A 96 2.98 -19.46 -3.60
N ILE A 97 3.73 -19.57 -2.50
CA ILE A 97 3.26 -19.13 -1.18
C ILE A 97 4.11 -17.94 -0.75
N ARG A 98 3.47 -16.83 -0.47
CA ARG A 98 4.11 -15.63 0.07
C ARG A 98 3.83 -15.51 1.56
N ASN A 99 4.88 -15.35 2.33
CA ASN A 99 4.79 -15.06 3.76
C ASN A 99 4.38 -13.60 3.97
N VAL A 100 3.22 -13.38 4.60
CA VAL A 100 2.77 -12.05 4.98
C VAL A 100 3.46 -11.64 6.28
N ARG A 101 4.07 -10.46 6.30
CA ARG A 101 4.82 -9.99 7.48
C ARG A 101 3.86 -9.60 8.60
N ASN A 102 4.14 -10.04 9.83
CA ASN A 102 3.37 -9.65 11.02
C ASN A 102 3.96 -8.42 11.73
N HIS A 103 5.22 -8.08 11.44
CA HIS A 103 5.83 -6.90 12.06
C HIS A 103 5.48 -5.66 11.23
N ILE A 104 4.86 -4.70 11.89
CA ILE A 104 4.54 -3.40 11.31
C ILE A 104 5.57 -2.41 11.85
N SER A 105 6.39 -1.90 10.94
CA SER A 105 7.45 -0.95 11.28
C SER A 105 6.89 0.42 11.65
N THR A 106 7.57 1.11 12.54
CA THR A 106 7.25 2.50 12.89
C THR A 106 7.62 3.48 11.77
N PHE A 107 7.11 4.71 11.83
CA PHE A 107 7.48 5.75 10.88
C PHE A 107 8.98 6.06 10.89
N GLU A 108 9.58 6.03 12.09
CA GLU A 108 11.01 6.24 12.33
C GLU A 108 11.86 5.16 11.65
N GLU A 109 11.52 3.89 11.85
CA GLU A 109 12.21 2.74 11.21
C GLU A 109 12.13 2.80 9.69
N LEU A 110 11.04 3.32 9.16
CA LEU A 110 10.80 3.47 7.72
C LEU A 110 11.44 4.74 7.13
N ASN A 111 12.07 5.59 7.91
CA ASN A 111 12.58 6.90 7.49
C ASN A 111 11.51 7.80 6.84
N LEU A 112 10.29 7.77 7.34
CA LEU A 112 9.15 8.54 6.85
C LEU A 112 9.01 9.89 7.56
N PRO A 113 8.19 10.84 7.06
CA PRO A 113 7.94 12.15 7.70
C PRO A 113 7.06 11.98 8.95
N VAL A 114 7.68 11.65 10.08
CA VAL A 114 7.05 11.21 11.33
C VAL A 114 5.94 12.15 11.80
N GLU A 115 6.26 13.43 11.98
CA GLU A 115 5.33 14.41 12.55
C GLU A 115 4.10 14.63 11.65
N ILE A 116 4.31 14.60 10.33
CA ILE A 116 3.22 14.76 9.35
C ILE A 116 2.31 13.55 9.36
N LEU A 117 2.89 12.33 9.36
CA LEU A 117 2.10 11.10 9.38
C LEU A 117 1.35 10.94 10.70
N LYS A 118 1.96 11.28 11.85
CA LYS A 118 1.27 11.31 13.14
C LYS A 118 0.08 12.28 13.11
N LYS A 119 0.30 13.49 12.59
CA LYS A 119 -0.76 14.50 12.46
C LYS A 119 -1.91 14.02 11.58
N LEU A 120 -1.60 13.49 10.39
CA LEU A 120 -2.61 12.98 9.45
C LEU A 120 -3.35 11.75 9.99
N SER A 121 -2.68 10.88 10.73
CA SER A 121 -3.28 9.70 11.36
C SER A 121 -4.26 10.06 12.48
N LEU A 122 -4.11 11.22 13.12
CA LEU A 122 -4.96 11.69 14.22
C LEU A 122 -6.06 12.66 13.77
N GLU A 123 -6.18 12.92 12.47
CA GLU A 123 -7.33 13.69 11.95
C GLU A 123 -8.63 12.97 12.33
N THR A 124 -9.65 13.77 12.63
CA THR A 124 -10.94 13.21 13.05
C THR A 124 -11.81 12.79 11.88
N ARG A 125 -11.61 13.41 10.71
CA ARG A 125 -12.38 13.18 9.49
C ARG A 125 -11.62 13.68 8.26
N GLY A 126 -12.01 13.23 7.10
CA GLY A 126 -11.45 13.69 5.83
C GLY A 126 -10.74 12.57 5.08
N LEU A 127 -10.04 12.92 4.02
CA LEU A 127 -9.37 11.98 3.11
C LEU A 127 -7.86 12.17 3.18
N VAL A 128 -7.12 11.09 3.43
CA VAL A 128 -5.65 11.04 3.33
C VAL A 128 -5.26 10.01 2.29
N LEU A 129 -4.37 10.37 1.39
CA LEU A 129 -3.95 9.51 0.28
C LEU A 129 -2.46 9.20 0.33
N LEU A 130 -2.12 7.94 0.14
CA LEU A 130 -0.77 7.47 -0.13
C LEU A 130 -0.67 7.13 -1.62
N THR A 131 0.31 7.71 -2.31
CA THR A 131 0.43 7.55 -3.77
C THR A 131 1.83 7.11 -4.17
N GLY A 132 1.97 6.57 -5.39
CA GLY A 132 3.22 6.07 -5.93
C GLY A 132 3.04 4.78 -6.73
N SER A 133 4.07 4.37 -7.44
CA SER A 133 4.09 3.14 -8.23
C SER A 133 3.94 1.88 -7.36
N MET A 134 3.76 0.73 -8.00
CA MET A 134 3.79 -0.56 -7.30
C MET A 134 5.15 -0.76 -6.61
N GLY A 135 5.13 -1.21 -5.36
CA GLY A 135 6.35 -1.44 -4.57
C GLY A 135 7.03 -0.15 -4.05
N SER A 136 6.35 1.01 -4.08
CA SER A 136 6.88 2.28 -3.54
C SER A 136 6.76 2.43 -2.02
N GLY A 137 6.14 1.46 -1.32
CA GLY A 137 6.00 1.47 0.14
C GLY A 137 4.65 1.96 0.66
N LYS A 138 3.64 2.19 -0.20
CA LYS A 138 2.29 2.66 0.22
C LYS A 138 1.65 1.78 1.28
N SER A 139 1.53 0.48 1.03
CA SER A 139 0.88 -0.46 1.96
C SER A 139 1.61 -0.52 3.30
N THR A 140 2.95 -0.49 3.29
CA THR A 140 3.75 -0.46 4.51
C THR A 140 3.50 0.83 5.30
N THR A 141 3.45 1.98 4.63
CA THR A 141 3.18 3.27 5.27
C THR A 141 1.76 3.35 5.83
N ILE A 142 0.75 2.86 5.09
CA ILE A 142 -0.63 2.77 5.58
C ILE A 142 -0.72 1.85 6.81
N ALA A 143 -0.05 0.69 6.76
CA ALA A 143 -0.02 -0.22 7.91
C ALA A 143 0.56 0.46 9.14
N SER A 144 1.66 1.22 8.98
CA SER A 144 2.24 2.01 10.08
C SER A 144 1.30 3.11 10.57
N MET A 145 0.51 3.77 9.69
CA MET A 145 -0.51 4.75 10.11
C MET A 145 -1.63 4.09 10.91
N ILE A 146 -2.16 2.97 10.44
CA ILE A 146 -3.21 2.21 11.14
C ILE A 146 -2.70 1.73 12.49
N GLU A 147 -1.48 1.20 12.55
CA GLU A 147 -0.86 0.72 13.79
C GLU A 147 -0.59 1.86 14.78
N TYR A 148 -0.22 3.03 14.29
CA TYR A 148 -0.09 4.23 15.12
C TYR A 148 -1.44 4.65 15.72
N ILE A 149 -2.52 4.69 14.93
CA ILE A 149 -3.88 4.95 15.42
C ILE A 149 -4.27 3.89 16.45
N ASN A 150 -4.08 2.61 16.13
CA ASN A 150 -4.39 1.46 16.98
C ASN A 150 -3.71 1.53 18.36
N SER A 151 -2.48 2.01 18.38
CA SER A 151 -1.67 2.08 19.60
C SER A 151 -1.93 3.36 20.42
N SER A 152 -2.42 4.45 19.80
CA SER A 152 -2.51 5.77 20.41
C SER A 152 -3.93 6.28 20.62
N SER A 153 -4.94 5.63 20.04
CA SER A 153 -6.33 6.13 20.02
C SER A 153 -7.32 5.01 20.26
N LYS A 154 -8.48 5.37 20.83
CA LYS A 154 -9.61 4.45 21.05
C LYS A 154 -10.62 4.62 19.91
N LYS A 155 -10.41 3.92 18.81
CA LYS A 155 -11.14 4.08 17.55
C LYS A 155 -11.64 2.73 17.04
N HIS A 156 -12.72 2.76 16.25
CA HIS A 156 -13.14 1.63 15.44
C HIS A 156 -12.60 1.80 14.03
N ILE A 157 -11.68 0.93 13.63
CA ILE A 157 -10.98 0.96 12.34
C ILE A 157 -11.51 -0.16 11.46
N LEU A 158 -12.02 0.18 10.28
CA LEU A 158 -12.49 -0.79 9.29
C LEU A 158 -11.59 -0.75 8.06
N THR A 159 -11.14 -1.91 7.58
CA THR A 159 -10.35 -1.99 6.36
C THR A 159 -11.01 -2.84 5.28
N ALA A 160 -10.89 -2.42 4.02
CA ALA A 160 -11.21 -3.22 2.86
C ALA A 160 -9.98 -3.28 1.95
N GLU A 161 -9.46 -4.47 1.69
CA GLU A 161 -8.16 -4.69 1.07
C GLU A 161 -8.20 -5.76 -0.03
N GLU A 162 -7.25 -5.72 -0.97
CA GLU A 162 -7.17 -6.66 -2.10
C GLU A 162 -5.69 -6.99 -2.44
N PRO A 163 -5.12 -8.00 -1.77
CA PRO A 163 -5.54 -8.67 -0.54
C PRO A 163 -5.11 -7.94 0.74
N ILE A 164 -5.44 -8.49 1.92
CA ILE A 164 -4.85 -8.05 3.21
C ILE A 164 -3.34 -8.34 3.20
N GLU A 165 -2.52 -7.28 3.30
CA GLU A 165 -1.05 -7.39 3.32
C GLU A 165 -0.45 -7.44 4.73
N PHE A 166 -1.13 -6.83 5.71
CA PHE A 166 -0.72 -6.79 7.12
C PHE A 166 -1.91 -7.16 8.00
N THR A 167 -1.68 -7.95 9.04
CA THR A 167 -2.70 -8.25 10.05
C THR A 167 -2.43 -7.42 11.31
N PHE A 168 -3.50 -6.92 11.91
CA PHE A 168 -3.44 -6.11 13.12
C PHE A 168 -4.04 -6.87 14.29
N GLU A 169 -3.46 -6.70 15.46
CA GLU A 169 -4.04 -7.09 16.74
C GLU A 169 -4.68 -5.86 17.40
N ASP A 170 -5.85 -6.03 18.02
CA ASP A 170 -6.50 -4.97 18.76
C ASP A 170 -5.61 -4.50 19.93
N LYS A 171 -5.39 -3.17 20.04
CA LYS A 171 -4.64 -2.54 21.13
C LYS A 171 -5.54 -1.59 21.91
N GLN A 172 -5.47 -0.28 21.61
CA GLN A 172 -6.44 0.69 22.13
C GLN A 172 -7.68 0.79 21.24
N SER A 173 -7.54 0.47 19.97
CA SER A 173 -8.61 0.47 18.97
C SER A 173 -9.11 -0.95 18.68
N ILE A 174 -10.28 -1.04 18.05
CA ILE A 174 -10.82 -2.28 17.48
C ILE A 174 -10.61 -2.23 15.97
N ILE A 175 -10.07 -3.30 15.38
CA ILE A 175 -9.78 -3.36 13.95
C ILE A 175 -10.51 -4.51 13.29
N ASN A 176 -11.33 -4.21 12.29
CA ASN A 176 -12.00 -5.22 11.45
C ASN A 176 -11.48 -5.12 10.02
N GLN A 177 -10.79 -6.16 9.57
CA GLN A 177 -10.21 -6.24 8.23
C GLN A 177 -11.06 -7.13 7.34
N ARG A 178 -11.41 -6.64 6.14
CA ARG A 178 -12.18 -7.39 5.14
C ARG A 178 -11.41 -7.49 3.83
N GLU A 179 -11.28 -8.69 3.31
CA GLU A 179 -10.63 -8.96 2.03
C GLU A 179 -11.64 -9.03 0.89
N LEU A 180 -11.35 -8.33 -0.21
CA LEU A 180 -12.17 -8.40 -1.42
C LEU A 180 -12.15 -9.82 -2.01
N GLY A 181 -13.32 -10.27 -2.46
CA GLY A 181 -13.49 -11.60 -3.02
C GLY A 181 -13.64 -12.73 -1.99
N ILE A 182 -13.32 -12.46 -0.70
CA ILE A 182 -13.47 -13.40 0.41
C ILE A 182 -14.57 -12.91 1.35
N ASP A 183 -14.40 -11.75 1.97
CA ASP A 183 -15.28 -11.20 3.01
C ASP A 183 -16.27 -10.19 2.46
N VAL A 184 -15.94 -9.58 1.31
CA VAL A 184 -16.79 -8.58 0.65
C VAL A 184 -16.57 -8.61 -0.87
N ALA A 185 -17.63 -8.32 -1.62
CA ALA A 185 -17.60 -8.44 -3.08
C ALA A 185 -16.86 -7.28 -3.80
N SER A 186 -16.90 -6.05 -3.23
CA SER A 186 -16.27 -4.87 -3.84
C SER A 186 -15.99 -3.79 -2.78
N TYR A 187 -15.11 -2.83 -3.11
CA TYR A 187 -14.85 -1.67 -2.27
C TYR A 187 -16.12 -0.84 -2.02
N ALA A 188 -16.93 -0.60 -3.05
CA ALA A 188 -18.19 0.14 -2.92
C ALA A 188 -19.17 -0.56 -1.97
N THR A 189 -19.28 -1.90 -2.03
CA THR A 189 -20.09 -2.69 -1.10
C THR A 189 -19.54 -2.61 0.32
N ALA A 190 -18.22 -2.69 0.50
CA ALA A 190 -17.57 -2.54 1.80
C ALA A 190 -17.89 -1.18 2.42
N LEU A 191 -17.69 -0.09 1.67
CA LEU A 191 -17.93 1.28 2.14
C LEU A 191 -19.38 1.51 2.57
N ARG A 192 -20.36 1.06 1.77
CA ARG A 192 -21.79 1.11 2.16
C ARG A 192 -22.08 0.35 3.45
N SER A 193 -21.48 -0.82 3.60
CA SER A 193 -21.62 -1.63 4.82
C SER A 193 -20.95 -0.94 6.03
N PHE A 194 -19.77 -0.35 5.83
CA PHE A 194 -19.00 0.32 6.87
C PHE A 194 -19.75 1.49 7.50
N THR A 195 -20.48 2.28 6.72
CA THR A 195 -21.28 3.41 7.26
C THR A 195 -22.28 2.99 8.32
N LEU A 196 -22.75 1.73 8.30
CA LEU A 196 -23.66 1.15 9.29
C LEU A 196 -22.95 0.53 10.50
N GLN A 197 -21.63 0.49 10.49
CA GLN A 197 -20.80 -0.20 11.49
C GLN A 197 -20.08 0.77 12.44
N SER A 198 -20.51 2.05 12.47
CA SER A 198 -19.97 3.09 13.36
C SER A 198 -18.42 3.23 13.30
N PRO A 199 -17.83 3.42 12.14
CA PRO A 199 -16.39 3.58 12.00
C PRO A 199 -15.91 4.97 12.39
N ASP A 200 -14.78 5.07 13.03
CA ASP A 200 -14.01 6.30 13.18
C ASP A 200 -12.98 6.46 12.05
N VAL A 201 -12.42 5.34 11.59
CA VAL A 201 -11.40 5.29 10.53
C VAL A 201 -11.76 4.19 9.54
N MET A 202 -11.65 4.50 8.26
CA MET A 202 -11.77 3.53 7.16
C MET A 202 -10.46 3.50 6.35
N PHE A 203 -9.98 2.31 6.03
CA PHE A 203 -8.95 2.13 5.02
C PHE A 203 -9.51 1.41 3.81
N ILE A 204 -9.33 2.01 2.64
CA ILE A 204 -9.72 1.47 1.34
C ILE A 204 -8.45 1.23 0.54
N GLY A 205 -8.15 -0.02 0.26
CA GLY A 205 -6.87 -0.43 -0.33
C GLY A 205 -6.50 0.30 -1.61
N ASN A 206 -7.49 0.62 -2.47
CA ASN A 206 -7.23 1.40 -3.68
C ASN A 206 -8.52 2.04 -4.23
N ILE A 207 -8.44 3.30 -4.70
CA ILE A 207 -9.52 3.99 -5.41
C ILE A 207 -9.25 3.87 -6.91
N ARG A 208 -10.10 3.12 -7.63
CA ARG A 208 -9.94 2.86 -9.08
C ARG A 208 -11.08 3.39 -9.93
N ASP A 209 -12.25 3.58 -9.35
CA ASP A 209 -13.52 3.84 -10.04
C ASP A 209 -14.37 4.89 -9.32
N TYR A 210 -15.41 5.34 -10.04
CA TYR A 210 -16.36 6.34 -9.57
C TYR A 210 -17.09 5.93 -8.28
N GLU A 211 -17.55 4.68 -8.21
CA GLU A 211 -18.35 4.21 -7.06
C GLU A 211 -17.51 4.24 -5.78
N THR A 212 -16.25 3.82 -5.88
CA THR A 212 -15.33 3.81 -4.74
C THR A 212 -14.97 5.23 -4.29
N VAL A 213 -14.62 6.14 -5.21
CA VAL A 213 -14.26 7.53 -4.84
C VAL A 213 -15.46 8.28 -4.28
N SER A 214 -16.65 8.15 -4.87
CA SER A 214 -17.86 8.78 -4.39
C SER A 214 -18.23 8.32 -2.97
N SER A 215 -18.18 7.01 -2.72
CA SER A 215 -18.47 6.45 -1.40
C SER A 215 -17.40 6.84 -0.36
N ALA A 216 -16.13 6.92 -0.73
CA ALA A 216 -15.03 7.36 0.14
C ALA A 216 -15.20 8.82 0.56
N MET A 217 -15.57 9.69 -0.39
CA MET A 217 -15.82 11.11 -0.11
C MET A 217 -17.06 11.30 0.77
N THR A 218 -18.14 10.55 0.52
CA THR A 218 -19.33 10.55 1.38
C THR A 218 -18.99 10.13 2.80
N ALA A 219 -18.20 9.08 2.99
CA ALA A 219 -17.76 8.65 4.32
C ALA A 219 -16.93 9.75 5.03
N ALA A 220 -16.03 10.41 4.31
CA ALA A 220 -15.24 11.52 4.84
C ALA A 220 -16.09 12.74 5.24
N GLU A 221 -17.18 13.01 4.51
CA GLU A 221 -18.15 14.08 4.85
C GLU A 221 -18.93 13.77 6.13
N THR A 222 -19.26 12.51 6.36
CA THR A 222 -20.03 12.07 7.54
C THR A 222 -19.22 12.00 8.83
N GLY A 223 -17.94 12.38 8.80
CA GLY A 223 -17.13 12.48 10.02
C GLY A 223 -16.10 11.37 10.20
N VAL A 224 -15.84 10.56 9.17
CA VAL A 224 -14.88 9.46 9.19
C VAL A 224 -13.53 9.90 8.60
N LEU A 225 -12.43 9.44 9.19
CA LEU A 225 -11.11 9.54 8.57
C LEU A 225 -10.96 8.41 7.54
N VAL A 226 -10.84 8.76 6.26
CA VAL A 226 -10.64 7.80 5.18
C VAL A 226 -9.19 7.81 4.74
N LEU A 227 -8.52 6.67 4.87
CA LEU A 227 -7.19 6.42 4.34
C LEU A 227 -7.32 5.62 3.03
N SER A 228 -6.59 5.99 1.99
CA SER A 228 -6.60 5.20 0.74
C SER A 228 -5.31 5.34 -0.04
N THR A 229 -5.19 4.53 -1.12
CA THR A 229 -4.04 4.58 -2.02
C THR A 229 -4.44 4.88 -3.48
N LEU A 230 -3.50 5.48 -4.21
CA LEU A 230 -3.56 5.64 -5.67
C LEU A 230 -2.23 5.22 -6.30
N HIS A 231 -2.25 4.91 -7.60
CA HIS A 231 -1.03 4.58 -8.37
C HIS A 231 -0.46 5.78 -9.14
N THR A 232 -0.90 6.99 -8.83
CA THR A 232 -0.34 8.24 -9.35
C THR A 232 1.02 8.52 -8.74
N ILE A 233 1.86 9.28 -9.45
CA ILE A 233 3.27 9.47 -9.08
C ILE A 233 3.53 10.72 -8.22
N ASN A 234 2.58 11.66 -8.13
CA ASN A 234 2.67 12.89 -7.34
C ASN A 234 1.28 13.41 -6.93
N ALA A 235 1.25 14.44 -6.09
CA ALA A 235 0.03 14.99 -5.51
C ALA A 235 -0.88 15.67 -6.55
N SER A 236 -0.35 16.45 -7.48
CA SER A 236 -1.16 17.14 -8.50
C SER A 236 -1.88 16.15 -9.41
N GLN A 237 -1.17 15.13 -9.89
CA GLN A 237 -1.79 14.04 -10.68
C GLN A 237 -2.83 13.26 -9.87
N SER A 238 -2.62 13.11 -8.56
CA SER A 238 -3.57 12.42 -7.68
C SER A 238 -4.88 13.17 -7.57
N VAL A 239 -4.83 14.49 -7.38
CA VAL A 239 -6.01 15.36 -7.38
C VAL A 239 -6.74 15.27 -8.72
N GLU A 240 -6.01 15.41 -9.83
CA GLU A 240 -6.59 15.32 -11.17
C GLU A 240 -7.21 13.95 -11.43
N ARG A 241 -6.54 12.87 -11.06
CA ARG A 241 -7.03 11.49 -11.18
C ARG A 241 -8.35 11.28 -10.44
N LEU A 242 -8.46 11.75 -9.20
CA LEU A 242 -9.71 11.64 -8.43
C LEU A 242 -10.86 12.37 -9.12
N ILE A 243 -10.64 13.60 -9.59
CA ILE A 243 -11.66 14.39 -10.29
C ILE A 243 -12.10 13.67 -11.58
N ASN A 244 -11.15 13.11 -12.32
CA ASN A 244 -11.41 12.41 -13.58
C ASN A 244 -12.12 11.06 -13.44
N LEU A 245 -12.25 10.53 -12.21
CA LEU A 245 -13.10 9.37 -11.92
C LEU A 245 -14.59 9.74 -11.96
N PHE A 246 -14.95 11.02 -11.77
CA PHE A 246 -16.32 11.49 -11.85
C PHE A 246 -16.75 11.76 -13.30
N PRO A 247 -18.05 11.65 -13.63
CA PRO A 247 -18.56 12.11 -14.91
C PRO A 247 -18.25 13.61 -15.11
N PRO A 248 -18.00 14.08 -16.35
CA PRO A 248 -17.61 15.47 -16.62
C PRO A 248 -18.52 16.54 -16.01
N HIS A 249 -19.83 16.30 -16.00
CA HIS A 249 -20.81 17.24 -15.42
C HIS A 249 -20.74 17.35 -13.89
N GLN A 250 -20.07 16.43 -13.19
CA GLN A 250 -19.86 16.44 -11.74
C GLN A 250 -18.46 16.94 -11.35
N HIS A 251 -17.57 17.25 -12.28
CA HIS A 251 -16.19 17.64 -11.96
C HIS A 251 -16.12 18.86 -11.02
N GLN A 252 -16.99 19.85 -11.19
CA GLN A 252 -16.97 21.04 -10.33
C GLN A 252 -17.42 20.71 -8.90
N GLU A 253 -18.41 19.85 -8.75
CA GLU A 253 -18.85 19.37 -7.44
C GLU A 253 -17.76 18.54 -6.76
N ALA A 254 -17.15 17.61 -7.49
CA ALA A 254 -16.03 16.81 -7.01
C ALA A 254 -14.85 17.68 -6.55
N ARG A 255 -14.51 18.76 -7.29
CA ARG A 255 -13.50 19.74 -6.87
C ARG A 255 -13.86 20.42 -5.54
N ASN A 256 -15.10 20.87 -5.41
CA ASN A 256 -15.58 21.56 -4.21
C ASN A 256 -15.52 20.65 -2.98
N GLN A 257 -15.95 19.39 -3.12
CA GLN A 257 -15.91 18.40 -2.06
C GLN A 257 -14.46 18.06 -1.70
N LEU A 258 -13.62 17.72 -2.70
CA LEU A 258 -12.23 17.34 -2.49
C LEU A 258 -11.44 18.50 -1.83
N ALA A 259 -11.67 19.73 -2.25
CA ALA A 259 -11.07 20.93 -1.65
C ALA A 259 -11.45 21.18 -0.19
N THR A 260 -12.39 20.42 0.35
CA THR A 260 -12.84 20.50 1.76
C THR A 260 -12.41 19.26 2.54
N LEU A 261 -12.48 18.09 1.91
CA LEU A 261 -12.30 16.79 2.58
C LEU A 261 -10.84 16.33 2.60
N LEU A 262 -10.05 16.68 1.58
CA LEU A 262 -8.66 16.28 1.50
C LEU A 262 -7.87 16.87 2.68
N LYS A 263 -7.08 16.04 3.36
CA LYS A 263 -6.17 16.46 4.44
C LYS A 263 -4.73 16.52 3.99
N GLY A 264 -4.31 15.51 3.22
CA GLY A 264 -2.98 15.46 2.65
C GLY A 264 -2.83 14.31 1.65
N ILE A 265 -1.80 14.44 0.84
CA ILE A 265 -1.32 13.41 -0.08
C ILE A 265 0.16 13.21 0.20
N ILE A 266 0.54 11.96 0.45
CA ILE A 266 1.93 11.54 0.60
C ILE A 266 2.28 10.68 -0.59
N SER A 267 3.18 11.17 -1.45
CA SER A 267 3.66 10.43 -2.62
C SER A 267 5.00 9.78 -2.29
N LEU A 268 5.20 8.52 -2.67
CA LEU A 268 6.34 7.72 -2.24
C LEU A 268 7.12 7.15 -3.44
N ARG A 269 8.46 7.17 -3.33
CA ARG A 269 9.40 6.46 -4.20
C ARG A 269 10.46 5.79 -3.35
N LEU A 270 10.84 4.55 -3.68
CA LEU A 270 11.93 3.85 -3.00
C LEU A 270 13.20 3.95 -3.83
N VAL A 271 14.24 4.54 -3.26
CA VAL A 271 15.56 4.76 -3.86
C VAL A 271 16.56 3.80 -3.22
N PRO A 272 17.52 3.21 -3.96
CA PRO A 272 18.54 2.35 -3.38
C PRO A 272 19.33 3.08 -2.29
N ALA A 273 19.57 2.41 -1.16
CA ALA A 273 20.42 2.94 -0.09
C ALA A 273 21.89 2.85 -0.51
N LYS A 274 22.66 3.90 -0.24
CA LYS A 274 24.08 4.01 -0.61
C LYS A 274 24.96 2.89 -0.01
N ASP A 275 24.58 2.40 1.17
CA ASP A 275 25.28 1.33 1.88
C ASP A 275 24.87 -0.09 1.45
N GLY A 276 23.94 -0.20 0.49
CA GLY A 276 23.42 -1.48 0.03
C GLY A 276 22.45 -2.17 1.00
N SER A 277 22.05 -1.52 2.08
CA SER A 277 21.14 -2.09 3.10
C SER A 277 19.68 -2.27 2.62
N GLY A 278 19.38 -1.86 1.38
CA GLY A 278 18.05 -1.97 0.81
C GLY A 278 17.61 -0.71 0.10
N ARG A 279 16.43 -0.18 0.43
CA ARG A 279 15.87 1.02 -0.21
C ARG A 279 15.37 1.99 0.86
N ILE A 280 15.49 3.29 0.56
CA ILE A 280 15.06 4.40 1.42
C ILE A 280 13.94 5.16 0.69
N PRO A 281 12.84 5.56 1.39
CA PRO A 281 11.79 6.34 0.78
C PRO A 281 12.23 7.80 0.54
N ALA A 282 12.12 8.24 -0.70
CA ALA A 282 11.94 9.64 -1.03
C ALA A 282 10.44 9.93 -1.08
N TYR A 283 10.01 11.09 -0.60
CA TYR A 283 8.59 11.41 -0.51
C TYR A 283 8.29 12.85 -0.85
N GLU A 284 7.11 13.06 -1.43
CA GLU A 284 6.46 14.35 -1.56
C GLU A 284 5.33 14.43 -0.53
N VAL A 285 5.18 15.57 0.10
CA VAL A 285 4.12 15.86 1.08
C VAL A 285 3.32 17.07 0.61
N MET A 286 2.05 16.88 0.32
CA MET A 286 1.08 17.95 0.11
C MET A 286 0.07 17.95 1.25
N LEU A 287 -0.11 19.09 1.90
CA LEU A 287 -1.17 19.32 2.89
C LEU A 287 -2.21 20.28 2.34
N LEU A 288 -3.48 20.09 2.74
CA LEU A 288 -4.54 21.01 2.34
C LEU A 288 -4.43 22.33 3.09
N THR A 289 -3.77 23.31 2.48
CA THR A 289 -3.78 24.72 2.91
C THR A 289 -4.92 25.47 2.22
N PRO A 290 -5.30 26.69 2.70
CA PRO A 290 -6.29 27.52 2.00
C PRO A 290 -5.95 27.76 0.53
N THR A 291 -4.67 27.92 0.20
CA THR A 291 -4.20 28.11 -1.18
C THR A 291 -4.41 26.85 -2.02
N ILE A 292 -3.98 25.69 -1.53
CA ILE A 292 -4.19 24.40 -2.22
C ILE A 292 -5.69 24.13 -2.41
N SER A 293 -6.52 24.35 -1.38
CA SER A 293 -7.97 24.22 -1.46
C SER A 293 -8.56 25.10 -2.56
N ARG A 294 -8.13 26.36 -2.68
CA ARG A 294 -8.56 27.27 -3.75
C ARG A 294 -8.16 26.75 -5.13
N LEU A 295 -6.89 26.34 -5.31
CA LEU A 295 -6.40 25.80 -6.58
C LEU A 295 -7.20 24.57 -7.05
N ILE A 296 -7.54 23.67 -6.12
CA ILE A 296 -8.39 22.51 -6.42
C ILE A 296 -9.78 22.97 -6.91
N ARG A 297 -10.43 23.90 -6.20
CA ARG A 297 -11.75 24.43 -6.58
C ARG A 297 -11.75 25.10 -7.95
N GLU A 298 -10.71 25.90 -8.24
CA GLU A 298 -10.54 26.59 -9.51
C GLU A 298 -10.09 25.66 -10.66
N GLY A 299 -9.72 24.39 -10.34
CA GLY A 299 -9.20 23.44 -11.32
C GLY A 299 -7.75 23.72 -11.74
N LYS A 300 -7.02 24.57 -11.05
CA LYS A 300 -5.63 24.95 -11.33
C LYS A 300 -4.62 24.00 -10.69
N VAL A 301 -4.84 22.70 -10.84
CA VAL A 301 -4.01 21.66 -10.18
C VAL A 301 -2.54 21.68 -10.63
N TRP A 302 -2.24 22.24 -11.81
CA TRP A 302 -0.88 22.39 -12.33
C TRP A 302 -0.04 23.42 -11.57
N GLU A 303 -0.65 24.31 -10.80
CA GLU A 303 0.05 25.27 -9.95
C GLU A 303 0.46 24.66 -8.59
N ILE A 304 -0.14 23.53 -8.18
CA ILE A 304 0.09 22.87 -6.88
C ILE A 304 1.57 22.60 -6.61
N PRO A 305 2.40 22.07 -7.55
CA PRO A 305 3.80 21.75 -7.28
C PRO A 305 4.60 22.94 -6.76
N GLN A 306 4.38 24.16 -7.28
CA GLN A 306 5.06 25.36 -6.80
C GLN A 306 4.73 25.66 -5.32
N PHE A 307 3.45 25.48 -4.93
CA PHE A 307 3.04 25.71 -3.54
C PHE A 307 3.51 24.61 -2.60
N ILE A 308 3.80 23.39 -3.10
CA ILE A 308 4.47 22.34 -2.32
C ILE A 308 5.91 22.75 -2.06
N ASP A 309 6.65 23.20 -3.08
CA ASP A 309 8.05 23.66 -2.96
C ASP A 309 8.21 24.81 -1.96
N ASP A 310 7.27 25.77 -1.97
CA ASP A 310 7.28 26.92 -1.06
C ASP A 310 6.63 26.63 0.31
N GLY A 311 6.06 25.43 0.48
CA GLY A 311 5.22 25.09 1.61
C GLY A 311 5.93 24.51 2.83
N ALA A 312 7.25 24.64 2.95
CA ALA A 312 8.03 24.06 4.05
C ALA A 312 7.55 24.49 5.44
N ILE A 313 7.04 25.72 5.59
CA ILE A 313 6.48 26.23 6.86
C ILE A 313 5.26 25.42 7.33
N PHE A 314 4.54 24.79 6.42
CA PHE A 314 3.40 23.92 6.72
C PHE A 314 3.80 22.44 6.87
N GLY A 315 5.07 22.11 6.62
CA GLY A 315 5.59 20.75 6.58
C GLY A 315 5.43 20.07 5.22
N MET A 316 5.11 20.83 4.16
CA MET A 316 5.11 20.32 2.80
C MET A 316 6.54 20.16 2.27
N GLN A 317 6.74 19.22 1.35
CA GLN A 317 8.03 18.93 0.76
C GLN A 317 7.83 18.32 -0.62
N SER A 318 8.60 18.75 -1.62
CA SER A 318 8.62 18.12 -2.93
C SER A 318 9.59 16.92 -3.01
N PHE A 319 9.45 16.10 -4.06
CA PHE A 319 10.40 15.02 -4.30
C PHE A 319 11.84 15.53 -4.46
N ASN A 320 12.05 16.63 -5.19
CA ASN A 320 13.39 17.17 -5.38
C ASN A 320 14.02 17.58 -4.03
N GLN A 321 13.26 18.23 -3.15
CA GLN A 321 13.74 18.59 -1.79
C GLN A 321 14.04 17.33 -0.96
N SER A 322 13.21 16.28 -1.04
CA SER A 322 13.44 15.00 -0.37
C SER A 322 14.72 14.34 -0.87
N LEU A 323 14.90 14.24 -2.18
CA LEU A 323 16.07 13.64 -2.80
C LEU A 323 17.37 14.40 -2.47
N VAL A 324 17.34 15.73 -2.55
CA VAL A 324 18.48 16.60 -2.16
C VAL A 324 18.88 16.35 -0.71
N LYS A 325 17.94 16.30 0.20
CA LYS A 325 18.18 16.00 1.61
C LYS A 325 18.81 14.63 1.81
N LEU A 326 18.31 13.59 1.14
CA LEU A 326 18.85 12.23 1.24
C LEU A 326 20.29 12.13 0.71
N VAL A 327 20.63 12.85 -0.38
CA VAL A 327 22.01 12.93 -0.88
C VAL A 327 22.91 13.66 0.10
N GLN A 328 22.48 14.80 0.65
CA GLN A 328 23.24 15.59 1.63
C GLN A 328 23.49 14.80 2.93
N GLU A 329 22.53 14.00 3.37
CA GLU A 329 22.66 13.09 4.51
C GLU A 329 23.51 11.85 4.19
N GLY A 330 23.97 11.68 2.95
CA GLY A 330 24.78 10.54 2.52
C GLY A 330 24.03 9.20 2.47
N LYS A 331 22.69 9.24 2.48
CA LYS A 331 21.82 8.04 2.50
C LYS A 331 21.66 7.40 1.12
N ILE A 332 21.67 8.21 0.05
CA ILE A 332 21.60 7.75 -1.34
C ILE A 332 22.73 8.39 -2.17
N THR A 333 22.99 7.87 -3.36
CA THR A 333 23.94 8.49 -4.28
C THR A 333 23.27 9.59 -5.10
N GLU A 334 24.06 10.53 -5.65
CA GLU A 334 23.56 11.56 -6.58
C GLU A 334 22.98 10.90 -7.85
N GLU A 335 23.60 9.84 -8.34
CA GLU A 335 23.15 9.10 -9.52
C GLU A 335 21.76 8.48 -9.29
N ASP A 336 21.56 7.83 -8.15
CA ASP A 336 20.24 7.24 -7.79
C ASP A 336 19.18 8.34 -7.60
N ALA A 337 19.56 9.49 -7.03
CA ALA A 337 18.65 10.63 -6.88
C ALA A 337 18.21 11.18 -8.24
N ILE A 338 19.14 11.33 -9.20
CA ILE A 338 18.84 11.76 -10.58
C ILE A 338 17.89 10.77 -11.27
N GLN A 339 18.09 9.46 -11.09
CA GLN A 339 17.21 8.44 -11.67
C GLN A 339 15.80 8.46 -11.04
N ALA A 340 15.71 8.81 -9.76
CA ALA A 340 14.45 8.89 -9.04
C ALA A 340 13.70 10.21 -9.25
N ALA A 341 14.34 11.26 -9.73
CA ALA A 341 13.75 12.57 -9.98
C ALA A 341 12.84 12.56 -11.22
N ASP A 342 11.83 13.43 -11.25
CA ASP A 342 10.96 13.61 -12.42
C ASP A 342 11.70 14.31 -13.57
N SER A 343 12.62 15.22 -13.24
CA SER A 343 13.46 15.95 -14.18
C SER A 343 14.85 16.10 -13.61
N ARG A 344 15.84 15.63 -14.37
CA ARG A 344 17.27 15.78 -14.03
C ARG A 344 17.62 17.25 -13.80
N ASP A 345 17.18 18.13 -14.71
CA ASP A 345 17.56 19.53 -14.68
C ASP A 345 16.98 20.24 -13.46
N GLU A 346 15.71 19.98 -13.13
CA GLU A 346 15.07 20.52 -11.94
C GLU A 346 15.72 20.02 -10.65
N PHE A 347 16.05 18.73 -10.58
CA PHE A 347 16.79 18.18 -9.44
C PHE A 347 18.16 18.87 -9.30
N MET A 348 18.92 19.03 -10.38
CA MET A 348 20.23 19.66 -10.36
C MET A 348 20.18 21.14 -9.95
N LEU A 349 19.13 21.87 -10.35
CA LEU A 349 18.90 23.23 -9.87
C LEU A 349 18.65 23.25 -8.37
N ALA A 350 17.78 22.40 -7.87
CA ALA A 350 17.47 22.26 -6.44
C ALA A 350 18.72 21.84 -5.65
N TYR A 351 19.51 20.88 -6.16
CA TYR A 351 20.72 20.40 -5.52
C TYR A 351 21.81 21.49 -5.39
N ARG A 352 21.90 22.39 -6.37
CA ARG A 352 22.80 23.55 -6.36
C ARG A 352 22.26 24.75 -5.58
N GLY A 353 21.05 24.64 -5.01
CA GLY A 353 20.42 25.72 -4.27
C GLY A 353 19.91 26.88 -5.15
N ILE A 354 19.75 26.66 -6.45
CA ILE A 354 19.22 27.66 -7.39
C ILE A 354 17.71 27.55 -7.36
N LYS A 355 17.03 28.61 -6.86
CA LYS A 355 15.57 28.74 -6.94
C LYS A 355 15.16 29.19 -8.34
N LYS A 356 14.05 28.62 -8.85
CA LYS A 356 13.41 29.07 -10.09
C LYS A 356 12.80 30.46 -9.94
#